data_fbdd6b424d45931b8eeef5b0a1cfc5d1
#
_entry.id   fbdd6b424d45931b8eeef5b0a1cfc5d1
#
_cell.length_a   1.000
_cell.length_b   1.000
_cell.length_c   1.000
_cell.angle_alpha   90.00
_cell.angle_beta   90.00
_cell.angle_gamma   90.00
#
_symmetry.space_group_name_H-M   'P 1'
#
loop_
_entity.id
_entity.type
_entity.pdbx_description
1 polymer ?
#
loop_
_entity_poly.entity_id
_entity_poly.type
_entity_poly.pdbx_seq_one_letter_code
_entity_poly.pdbx_strand_id
1 'polypeptide(L)'
;IKGNDLVYENVIRRELYTKPGKLFSKEDLMNSYMALNQLNQFDPEKSVPKPVPNTQDGTVDIEYNLEPKRSDKFEMSLGWSQAGLIASVGLSFTNFSMYNLFHPSMYKGIIPQGDGQTLSLNVSTNGRYYQQYGLTFVDPWFGGKRPNYFSASIFYSRQTALDTRFYNNKISSRAGGYNPYYGYGGYGYGGYGGYGNYGGGYGYDGSALMEKAYNPNQSLSILGGSIGYGKRLNWPDNWFMFYASLNYNYYHLNDWV
;
A
#
# COMPACT_ATOMS: atom_id res chain seq x y z
N ILE A 1 8.12 27.62 -1.34
CA ILE A 1 8.15 26.40 -0.52
C ILE A 1 9.46 26.39 0.24
N LYS A 2 9.43 26.22 1.57
CA LYS A 2 10.60 26.22 2.46
C LYS A 2 10.52 25.02 3.42
N GLY A 3 11.67 24.60 3.98
CA GLY A 3 11.74 23.60 5.07
C GLY A 3 11.66 22.14 4.65
N ASN A 4 11.55 21.86 3.35
CA ASN A 4 11.45 20.49 2.83
C ASN A 4 12.77 20.00 2.23
N ASP A 5 13.38 18.99 2.85
CA ASP A 5 14.63 18.38 2.40
C ASP A 5 14.44 16.95 1.85
N LEU A 6 13.33 16.28 2.14
CA LEU A 6 13.13 14.87 1.86
C LEU A 6 12.31 14.58 0.60
N VAL A 7 11.30 15.41 0.31
CA VAL A 7 10.40 15.24 -0.83
C VAL A 7 10.85 16.14 -1.97
N TYR A 8 10.79 15.70 -3.20
CA TYR A 8 11.09 16.57 -4.33
C TYR A 8 10.03 17.68 -4.48
N GLU A 9 10.47 18.87 -4.86
CA GLU A 9 9.58 20.03 -4.98
C GLU A 9 8.47 19.83 -6.02
N ASN A 10 8.75 19.10 -7.10
CA ASN A 10 7.75 18.74 -8.10
C ASN A 10 6.60 17.90 -7.53
N VAL A 11 6.89 17.03 -6.56
CA VAL A 11 5.88 16.23 -5.86
C VAL A 11 4.94 17.11 -5.06
N ILE A 12 5.48 18.13 -4.40
CA ILE A 12 4.68 19.09 -3.63
C ILE A 12 3.87 19.97 -4.58
N ARG A 13 4.52 20.55 -5.60
CA ARG A 13 3.86 21.48 -6.53
C ARG A 13 2.72 20.86 -7.33
N ARG A 14 2.79 19.58 -7.64
CA ARG A 14 1.71 18.87 -8.36
C ARG A 14 0.43 18.72 -7.53
N GLU A 15 0.53 18.71 -6.20
CA GLU A 15 -0.60 18.63 -5.28
C GLU A 15 -1.26 19.99 -5.00
N LEU A 16 -0.59 21.11 -5.35
CA LEU A 16 -1.12 22.43 -5.06
C LEU A 16 -2.21 22.83 -6.07
N TYR A 17 -3.35 23.25 -5.55
CA TYR A 17 -4.43 23.88 -6.31
C TYR A 17 -4.13 25.37 -6.57
N THR A 18 -3.40 26.01 -5.65
CA THR A 18 -2.91 27.39 -5.82
C THR A 18 -1.78 27.39 -6.83
N LYS A 19 -1.95 28.12 -7.93
CA LYS A 19 -0.94 28.23 -8.99
C LYS A 19 -0.50 29.69 -9.16
N PRO A 20 0.79 29.95 -9.40
CA PRO A 20 1.27 31.30 -9.69
C PRO A 20 0.51 31.96 -10.84
N GLY A 21 0.19 33.24 -10.70
CA GLY A 21 -0.52 34.01 -11.73
C GLY A 21 -2.04 33.80 -11.79
N LYS A 22 -2.61 33.00 -10.91
CA LYS A 22 -4.06 32.86 -10.73
C LYS A 22 -4.59 33.80 -9.65
N LEU A 23 -5.89 34.10 -9.71
CA LEU A 23 -6.57 34.82 -8.65
C LEU A 23 -6.48 34.03 -7.34
N PHE A 24 -6.27 34.74 -6.23
CA PHE A 24 -6.26 34.13 -4.91
C PHE A 24 -7.63 33.57 -4.56
N SER A 25 -7.66 32.32 -4.16
CA SER A 25 -8.85 31.61 -3.67
C SER A 25 -8.54 30.96 -2.34
N LYS A 26 -9.34 31.29 -1.32
CA LYS A 26 -9.24 30.63 -0.01
C LYS A 26 -9.58 29.14 -0.09
N GLU A 27 -10.48 28.78 -0.99
CA GLU A 27 -10.85 27.39 -1.24
C GLU A 27 -9.68 26.61 -1.81
N ASP A 28 -9.01 27.15 -2.84
CA ASP A 28 -7.81 26.51 -3.43
C ASP A 28 -6.68 26.38 -2.42
N LEU A 29 -6.53 27.36 -1.51
CA LEU A 29 -5.56 27.31 -0.43
C LEU A 29 -5.86 26.17 0.54
N MET A 30 -7.13 26.01 0.94
CA MET A 30 -7.57 24.95 1.83
C MET A 30 -7.45 23.58 1.16
N ASN A 31 -7.83 23.47 -0.10
CA ASN A 31 -7.68 22.23 -0.87
C ASN A 31 -6.20 21.85 -1.05
N SER A 32 -5.31 22.82 -1.26
CA SER A 32 -3.87 22.58 -1.29
C SER A 32 -3.34 22.07 0.05
N TYR A 33 -3.78 22.67 1.15
CA TYR A 33 -3.41 22.22 2.49
C TYR A 33 -3.89 20.79 2.77
N MET A 34 -5.14 20.47 2.42
CA MET A 34 -5.67 19.12 2.57
C MET A 34 -4.90 18.11 1.71
N ALA A 35 -4.59 18.45 0.47
CA ALA A 35 -3.83 17.59 -0.43
C ALA A 35 -2.42 17.30 0.11
N LEU A 36 -1.73 18.32 0.63
CA LEU A 36 -0.42 18.14 1.26
C LEU A 36 -0.48 17.25 2.51
N ASN A 37 -1.52 17.39 3.33
CA ASN A 37 -1.71 16.54 4.50
C ASN A 37 -1.98 15.07 4.12
N GLN A 38 -2.66 14.85 2.99
CA GLN A 38 -2.92 13.50 2.47
C GLN A 38 -1.65 12.77 2.03
N LEU A 39 -0.60 13.49 1.63
CA LEU A 39 0.70 12.88 1.35
C LEU A 39 1.31 12.21 2.59
N ASN A 40 0.88 12.62 3.80
CA ASN A 40 1.40 12.13 5.08
C ASN A 40 2.93 12.22 5.24
N GLN A 41 3.55 13.14 4.50
CA GLN A 41 5.00 13.39 4.50
C GLN A 41 5.38 14.60 5.36
N PHE A 42 4.40 15.39 5.76
CA PHE A 42 4.58 16.64 6.49
C PHE A 42 3.76 16.64 7.78
N ASP A 43 4.25 17.39 8.77
CA ASP A 43 3.52 17.64 10.01
C ASP A 43 2.39 18.65 9.73
N PRO A 44 1.10 18.25 9.89
CA PRO A 44 -0.02 19.14 9.57
C PRO A 44 -0.05 20.42 10.41
N GLU A 45 0.33 20.35 11.70
CA GLU A 45 0.26 21.47 12.61
C GLU A 45 1.29 22.55 12.29
N LYS A 46 2.45 22.12 11.78
CA LYS A 46 3.57 23.01 11.47
C LYS A 46 3.62 23.44 10.01
N SER A 47 2.89 22.76 9.14
CA SER A 47 2.92 22.97 7.69
C SER A 47 1.72 23.76 7.17
N VAL A 48 1.18 24.66 7.97
CA VAL A 48 0.04 25.51 7.60
C VAL A 48 0.48 26.59 6.61
N PRO A 49 -0.15 26.73 5.43
CA PRO A 49 0.19 27.75 4.44
C PRO A 49 -0.17 29.16 4.95
N LYS A 50 0.70 30.13 4.69
CA LYS A 50 0.52 31.53 5.09
C LYS A 50 0.37 32.43 3.87
N PRO A 51 -0.80 33.05 3.64
CA PRO A 51 -0.94 34.09 2.65
C PRO A 51 -0.30 35.40 3.15
N VAL A 52 0.56 35.99 2.35
CA VAL A 52 1.24 37.27 2.60
C VAL A 52 0.79 38.26 1.53
N PRO A 53 -0.11 39.23 1.87
CA PRO A 53 -0.57 40.20 0.91
C PRO A 53 0.53 41.22 0.60
N ASN A 54 0.78 41.46 -0.69
CA ASN A 54 1.60 42.55 -1.18
C ASN A 54 0.70 43.73 -1.60
N THR A 55 0.66 44.75 -0.78
CA THR A 55 -0.21 45.93 -1.01
C THR A 55 0.28 46.82 -2.14
N GLN A 56 1.55 46.72 -2.55
CA GLN A 56 2.12 47.55 -3.63
C GLN A 56 1.68 47.05 -5.01
N ASP A 57 1.65 45.74 -5.20
CA ASP A 57 1.35 45.11 -6.48
C ASP A 57 -0.08 44.52 -6.55
N GLY A 58 -0.83 44.59 -5.45
CA GLY A 58 -2.17 43.99 -5.32
C GLY A 58 -2.15 42.44 -5.44
N THR A 59 -1.02 41.82 -5.16
CA THR A 59 -0.83 40.36 -5.23
C THR A 59 -0.80 39.73 -3.83
N VAL A 60 -0.95 38.42 -3.79
CA VAL A 60 -0.82 37.63 -2.55
C VAL A 60 0.22 36.54 -2.77
N ASP A 61 1.29 36.59 -2.00
CA ASP A 61 2.27 35.52 -1.95
C ASP A 61 1.83 34.44 -0.96
N ILE A 62 1.95 33.17 -1.35
CA ILE A 62 1.60 32.06 -0.45
C ILE A 62 2.88 31.35 -0.04
N GLU A 63 3.19 31.44 1.25
CA GLU A 63 4.33 30.74 1.83
C GLU A 63 3.91 29.37 2.35
N TYR A 64 4.52 28.31 1.82
CA TYR A 64 4.43 26.95 2.30
C TYR A 64 5.70 26.60 3.07
N ASN A 65 5.64 26.65 4.40
CA ASN A 65 6.71 26.17 5.27
C ASN A 65 6.37 24.72 5.63
N LEU A 66 7.08 23.77 5.06
CA LEU A 66 6.77 22.35 5.21
C LEU A 66 7.79 21.70 6.15
N GLU A 67 7.34 21.14 7.25
CA GLU A 67 8.18 20.38 8.16
C GLU A 67 8.04 18.88 7.85
N PRO A 68 9.12 18.22 7.39
CA PRO A 68 9.08 16.80 7.03
C PRO A 68 8.78 15.93 8.24
N LYS A 69 7.92 14.95 8.06
CA LYS A 69 7.58 13.91 9.03
C LYS A 69 8.03 12.56 8.49
N ARG A 70 8.64 11.75 9.32
CA ARG A 70 8.92 10.35 8.96
C ARG A 70 7.60 9.58 8.93
N SER A 71 7.28 9.04 7.77
CA SER A 71 6.04 8.30 7.53
C SER A 71 6.27 6.82 7.18
N ASP A 72 7.53 6.39 7.22
CA ASP A 72 7.86 4.98 7.07
C ASP A 72 7.28 4.16 8.22
N LYS A 73 6.75 2.99 7.90
CA LYS A 73 6.04 2.15 8.84
C LYS A 73 6.75 0.82 8.99
N PHE A 74 6.88 0.41 10.24
CA PHE A 74 7.21 -0.94 10.62
C PHE A 74 6.01 -1.54 11.36
N GLU A 75 5.50 -2.64 10.87
CA GLU A 75 4.32 -3.30 11.42
C GLU A 75 4.67 -4.74 11.80
N MET A 76 4.27 -5.15 12.98
CA MET A 76 4.33 -6.55 13.41
C MET A 76 2.94 -6.99 13.83
N SER A 77 2.53 -8.17 13.40
CA SER A 77 1.27 -8.75 13.83
C SER A 77 1.43 -10.23 14.14
N LEU A 78 0.65 -10.68 15.11
CA LEU A 78 0.49 -12.07 15.47
C LEU A 78 -0.98 -12.43 15.31
N GLY A 79 -1.24 -13.49 14.55
CA GLY A 79 -2.58 -13.99 14.30
C GLY A 79 -2.67 -15.48 14.58
N TRP A 80 -3.84 -15.95 14.95
CA TRP A 80 -4.11 -17.37 15.11
C TRP A 80 -4.95 -17.87 13.94
N SER A 81 -4.51 -18.95 13.29
CA SER A 81 -5.24 -19.62 12.22
C SER A 81 -5.41 -21.10 12.52
N GLN A 82 -6.12 -21.82 11.65
CA GLN A 82 -6.22 -23.28 11.74
C GLN A 82 -4.84 -23.96 11.63
N ALA A 83 -3.87 -23.31 11.00
CA ALA A 83 -2.48 -23.80 10.88
C ALA A 83 -1.59 -23.38 12.08
N GLY A 84 -2.17 -22.78 13.14
CA GLY A 84 -1.48 -22.30 14.32
C GLY A 84 -1.19 -20.80 14.29
N LEU A 85 -0.22 -20.38 15.10
CA LEU A 85 0.21 -19.00 15.24
C LEU A 85 0.92 -18.55 13.96
N ILE A 86 0.46 -17.44 13.37
CA ILE A 86 1.11 -16.78 12.24
C ILE A 86 1.70 -15.46 12.73
N ALA A 87 2.98 -15.28 12.48
CA ALA A 87 3.67 -14.01 12.66
C ALA A 87 3.80 -13.30 11.30
N SER A 88 3.55 -12.00 11.28
CA SER A 88 3.73 -11.18 10.09
C SER A 88 4.57 -9.94 10.43
N VAL A 89 5.46 -9.58 9.51
CA VAL A 89 6.27 -8.37 9.57
C VAL A 89 6.10 -7.61 8.27
N GLY A 90 5.77 -6.34 8.38
CA GLY A 90 5.63 -5.41 7.27
C GLY A 90 6.57 -4.22 7.40
N LEU A 91 7.18 -3.83 6.29
CA LEU A 91 7.95 -2.60 6.13
C LEU A 91 7.31 -1.80 5.01
N SER A 92 7.01 -0.53 5.23
CA SER A 92 6.43 0.34 4.21
C SER A 92 7.18 1.67 4.17
N PHE A 93 7.77 1.97 3.02
CA PHE A 93 8.49 3.20 2.71
C PHE A 93 7.61 4.09 1.86
N THR A 94 7.14 5.21 2.41
CA THR A 94 6.07 6.01 1.81
C THR A 94 6.56 7.18 0.94
N ASN A 95 7.85 7.48 0.97
CA ASN A 95 8.47 8.50 0.11
C ASN A 95 9.50 7.88 -0.83
N PHE A 96 9.27 6.66 -1.28
CA PHE A 96 10.19 5.95 -2.16
C PHE A 96 10.34 6.65 -3.52
N SER A 97 11.50 6.50 -4.14
CA SER A 97 11.79 6.95 -5.49
C SER A 97 12.38 5.83 -6.31
N MET A 98 11.62 5.33 -7.27
CA MET A 98 12.10 4.33 -8.23
C MET A 98 13.24 4.88 -9.11
N TYR A 99 13.18 6.17 -9.43
CA TYR A 99 14.24 6.83 -10.19
C TYR A 99 15.57 6.82 -9.43
N ASN A 100 15.54 7.20 -8.15
CA ASN A 100 16.74 7.23 -7.32
C ASN A 100 17.32 5.84 -7.05
N LEU A 101 16.50 4.78 -7.11
CA LEU A 101 16.99 3.40 -6.94
C LEU A 101 18.17 3.10 -7.88
N PHE A 102 18.15 3.66 -9.10
CA PHE A 102 19.22 3.50 -10.10
C PHE A 102 20.30 4.60 -10.03
N HIS A 103 20.15 5.58 -9.12
CA HIS A 103 21.08 6.70 -8.96
C HIS A 103 21.50 6.87 -7.49
N PRO A 104 22.40 6.01 -6.98
CA PRO A 104 22.79 6.02 -5.55
C PRO A 104 23.36 7.37 -5.07
N SER A 105 23.94 8.18 -5.98
CA SER A 105 24.46 9.52 -5.65
C SER A 105 23.38 10.53 -5.24
N MET A 106 22.12 10.25 -5.54
CA MET A 106 20.96 11.12 -5.24
C MET A 106 20.23 10.70 -3.95
N TYR A 107 20.71 9.67 -3.24
CA TYR A 107 20.11 9.23 -2.00
C TYR A 107 20.22 10.31 -0.92
N LYS A 108 19.08 10.66 -0.33
CA LYS A 108 19.00 11.55 0.83
C LYS A 108 18.99 10.79 2.16
N GLY A 109 19.23 9.48 2.13
CA GLY A 109 19.22 8.57 3.28
C GLY A 109 19.67 7.16 2.88
N ILE A 110 19.37 6.16 3.69
CA ILE A 110 19.69 4.75 3.42
C ILE A 110 18.82 4.21 2.25
N ILE A 111 17.61 4.72 2.11
CA ILE A 111 16.62 4.28 1.13
C ILE A 111 16.46 5.39 0.10
N PRO A 112 16.29 5.06 -1.20
CA PRO A 112 16.01 6.04 -2.23
C PRO A 112 14.66 6.71 -1.98
N GLN A 113 14.67 8.01 -1.70
CA GLN A 113 13.50 8.81 -1.34
C GLN A 113 13.37 10.02 -2.26
N GLY A 114 12.15 10.57 -2.35
CA GLY A 114 11.90 11.87 -2.99
C GLY A 114 10.62 11.95 -3.83
N ASP A 115 10.16 10.87 -4.48
CA ASP A 115 9.06 10.91 -5.45
C ASP A 115 7.67 10.70 -4.85
N GLY A 116 7.58 10.41 -3.54
CA GLY A 116 6.30 10.14 -2.88
C GLY A 116 5.64 8.82 -3.31
N GLN A 117 6.43 7.90 -3.86
CA GLN A 117 5.99 6.54 -4.16
C GLN A 117 6.01 5.70 -2.89
N THR A 118 5.30 4.58 -2.88
CA THR A 118 5.29 3.66 -1.75
C THR A 118 5.87 2.31 -2.16
N LEU A 119 6.84 1.82 -1.39
CA LEU A 119 7.38 0.47 -1.50
C LEU A 119 7.09 -0.27 -0.20
N SER A 120 6.37 -1.38 -0.28
CA SER A 120 6.03 -2.21 0.88
C SER A 120 6.56 -3.61 0.72
N LEU A 121 7.16 -4.12 1.79
CA LEU A 121 7.65 -5.48 1.93
C LEU A 121 6.86 -6.14 3.05
N ASN A 122 6.35 -7.33 2.83
CA ASN A 122 5.67 -8.09 3.87
C ASN A 122 6.14 -9.54 3.89
N VAL A 123 6.34 -10.06 5.08
CA VAL A 123 6.69 -11.44 5.33
C VAL A 123 5.71 -11.99 6.36
N SER A 124 5.09 -13.12 6.06
CA SER A 124 4.20 -13.82 6.98
C SER A 124 4.62 -15.28 7.09
N THR A 125 4.70 -15.80 8.30
CA THR A 125 5.11 -17.18 8.51
C THR A 125 4.51 -17.75 9.79
N ASN A 126 4.23 -19.05 9.79
CA ASN A 126 4.04 -19.82 11.00
C ASN A 126 5.24 -20.76 11.28
N GLY A 127 6.38 -20.47 10.63
CA GLY A 127 7.64 -21.19 10.77
C GLY A 127 7.69 -22.48 9.98
N ARG A 128 6.72 -23.38 10.14
CA ARG A 128 6.80 -24.75 9.57
C ARG A 128 5.90 -24.98 8.37
N TYR A 129 4.66 -24.49 8.43
CA TYR A 129 3.62 -24.89 7.47
C TYR A 129 3.29 -23.82 6.44
N TYR A 130 3.58 -22.56 6.74
CA TYR A 130 3.22 -21.44 5.89
C TYR A 130 4.31 -20.39 5.88
N GLN A 131 4.66 -19.93 4.68
CA GLN A 131 5.57 -18.84 4.45
C GLN A 131 5.03 -18.00 3.28
N GLN A 132 5.01 -16.71 3.44
CA GLN A 132 4.63 -15.79 2.38
C GLN A 132 5.58 -14.60 2.38
N TYR A 133 6.00 -14.19 1.20
CA TYR A 133 6.82 -13.03 0.94
C TYR A 133 6.10 -12.18 -0.10
N GLY A 134 5.96 -10.90 0.15
CA GLY A 134 5.31 -9.98 -0.76
C GLY A 134 6.10 -8.70 -0.92
N LEU A 135 6.07 -8.16 -2.14
CA LEU A 135 6.59 -6.86 -2.51
C LEU A 135 5.47 -6.11 -3.23
N THR A 136 5.19 -4.88 -2.79
CA THR A 136 4.18 -4.02 -3.41
C THR A 136 4.78 -2.65 -3.67
N PHE A 137 4.62 -2.18 -4.89
CA PHE A 137 5.00 -0.84 -5.31
C PHE A 137 3.75 -0.06 -5.70
N VAL A 138 3.66 1.20 -5.28
CA VAL A 138 2.55 2.10 -5.60
C VAL A 138 3.10 3.46 -6.02
N ASP A 139 2.63 3.97 -7.15
CA ASP A 139 2.88 5.33 -7.61
C ASP A 139 1.53 6.06 -7.78
N PRO A 140 1.22 7.05 -6.93
CA PRO A 140 -0.04 7.80 -7.01
C PRO A 140 -0.08 8.80 -8.19
N TRP A 141 1.08 9.09 -8.83
CA TRP A 141 1.22 10.04 -9.93
C TRP A 141 1.97 9.45 -11.12
N PHE A 142 1.64 8.24 -11.47
CA PHE A 142 2.28 7.54 -12.59
C PHE A 142 2.23 8.37 -13.88
N GLY A 143 3.41 8.58 -14.46
CA GLY A 143 3.59 9.45 -15.62
C GLY A 143 3.73 10.95 -15.30
N GLY A 144 3.63 11.39 -14.05
CA GLY A 144 3.99 12.72 -13.55
C GLY A 144 3.10 13.89 -13.96
N LYS A 145 2.17 13.71 -14.91
CA LYS A 145 1.34 14.80 -15.48
C LYS A 145 -0.06 14.88 -14.88
N ARG A 146 -0.58 13.79 -14.39
CA ARG A 146 -1.92 13.66 -13.81
C ARG A 146 -1.88 12.67 -12.66
N PRO A 147 -2.80 12.76 -11.69
CA PRO A 147 -2.89 11.81 -10.58
C PRO A 147 -3.45 10.46 -11.07
N ASN A 148 -2.66 9.75 -11.89
CA ASN A 148 -2.94 8.39 -12.30
C ASN A 148 -2.29 7.44 -11.30
N TYR A 149 -3.07 6.59 -10.71
CA TYR A 149 -2.60 5.59 -9.76
C TYR A 149 -2.02 4.39 -10.50
N PHE A 150 -0.85 3.94 -10.12
CA PHE A 150 -0.26 2.70 -10.58
C PHE A 150 0.14 1.85 -9.38
N SER A 151 -0.15 0.57 -9.44
CA SER A 151 0.33 -0.40 -8.45
C SER A 151 0.86 -1.65 -9.15
N ALA A 152 1.93 -2.18 -8.60
CA ALA A 152 2.47 -3.47 -9.00
C ALA A 152 2.81 -4.28 -7.75
N SER A 153 2.47 -5.55 -7.74
CA SER A 153 2.83 -6.42 -6.64
C SER A 153 3.26 -7.79 -7.14
N ILE A 154 4.14 -8.40 -6.40
CA ILE A 154 4.56 -9.79 -6.57
C ILE A 154 4.57 -10.46 -5.21
N PHE A 155 4.13 -11.69 -5.15
CA PHE A 155 4.23 -12.47 -3.93
C PHE A 155 4.57 -13.93 -4.23
N TYR A 156 5.24 -14.52 -3.27
CA TYR A 156 5.48 -15.94 -3.21
C TYR A 156 4.92 -16.49 -1.90
N SER A 157 4.14 -17.54 -1.99
CA SER A 157 3.59 -18.24 -0.83
C SER A 157 3.88 -19.72 -0.94
N ARG A 158 4.35 -20.32 0.13
CA ARG A 158 4.53 -21.78 0.25
C ARG A 158 3.75 -22.29 1.44
N GLN A 159 2.96 -23.30 1.19
CA GLN A 159 2.19 -23.99 2.21
C GLN A 159 2.50 -25.48 2.15
N THR A 160 2.88 -26.06 3.29
CA THR A 160 3.18 -27.49 3.44
C THR A 160 2.12 -28.14 4.33
N ALA A 161 2.03 -29.46 4.31
CA ALA A 161 1.12 -30.25 5.15
C ALA A 161 -0.37 -29.92 4.95
N LEU A 162 -0.80 -29.86 3.72
CA LEU A 162 -2.22 -29.75 3.39
C LEU A 162 -2.85 -31.16 3.48
N ASP A 163 -3.77 -31.37 4.42
CA ASP A 163 -4.62 -32.56 4.41
C ASP A 163 -5.54 -32.49 3.17
N THR A 164 -5.60 -33.58 2.42
CA THR A 164 -6.47 -33.73 1.24
C THR A 164 -7.94 -33.47 1.57
N ARG A 165 -8.39 -33.72 2.80
CA ARG A 165 -9.73 -33.40 3.30
C ARG A 165 -9.97 -31.89 3.41
N PHE A 166 -8.96 -31.13 3.77
CA PHE A 166 -9.05 -29.67 3.80
C PHE A 166 -9.25 -29.06 2.41
N TYR A 167 -8.63 -29.67 1.39
CA TYR A 167 -8.77 -29.25 0.00
C TYR A 167 -10.15 -29.59 -0.56
N ASN A 168 -10.61 -30.81 -0.37
CA ASN A 168 -11.90 -31.25 -0.89
C ASN A 168 -13.09 -30.49 -0.29
N ASN A 169 -13.01 -30.08 0.97
CA ASN A 169 -14.06 -29.28 1.59
C ASN A 169 -14.03 -27.80 1.18
N LYS A 170 -12.89 -27.22 0.80
CA LYS A 170 -12.79 -25.81 0.38
C LYS A 170 -12.99 -25.58 -1.09
N ILE A 171 -12.62 -26.53 -1.95
CA ILE A 171 -12.86 -26.43 -3.39
C ILE A 171 -14.35 -26.63 -3.69
N SER A 172 -15.04 -27.51 -2.95
CA SER A 172 -16.48 -27.73 -3.13
C SER A 172 -17.36 -26.61 -2.58
N SER A 173 -16.87 -25.80 -1.63
CA SER A 173 -17.69 -24.78 -0.98
C SER A 173 -17.42 -23.34 -1.44
N ARG A 174 -16.43 -23.07 -2.30
CA ARG A 174 -16.16 -21.70 -2.77
C ARG A 174 -15.46 -21.67 -4.13
N ALA A 175 -16.26 -21.66 -5.17
CA ALA A 175 -15.93 -20.98 -6.43
C ALA A 175 -15.93 -19.42 -6.26
N GLY A 176 -15.68 -18.90 -5.07
CA GLY A 176 -15.63 -17.50 -4.71
C GLY A 176 -14.32 -17.19 -4.01
N GLY A 177 -13.39 -16.64 -4.75
CA GLY A 177 -12.08 -16.14 -4.44
C GLY A 177 -11.73 -15.89 -2.97
N TYR A 178 -10.98 -16.77 -2.36
CA TYR A 178 -10.13 -16.38 -1.25
C TYR A 178 -8.92 -15.66 -1.83
N ASN A 179 -9.00 -14.35 -1.84
CA ASN A 179 -7.86 -13.50 -2.15
C ASN A 179 -7.12 -13.26 -0.82
N PRO A 180 -5.98 -13.90 -0.54
CA PRO A 180 -5.21 -13.67 0.67
C PRO A 180 -4.65 -12.25 0.74
N TYR A 181 -4.87 -11.46 -0.31
CA TYR A 181 -4.38 -10.10 -0.48
C TYR A 181 -5.20 -9.02 0.25
N TYR A 182 -6.40 -9.36 0.76
CA TYR A 182 -7.21 -8.41 1.55
C TYR A 182 -6.85 -8.42 3.04
N GLY A 183 -5.57 -8.37 3.35
CA GLY A 183 -5.13 -8.42 4.73
C GLY A 183 -4.08 -7.39 5.11
N TYR A 184 -3.48 -6.61 4.19
CA TYR A 184 -2.52 -5.59 4.60
C TYR A 184 -2.49 -4.39 3.65
N GLY A 185 -3.03 -3.27 4.17
CA GLY A 185 -2.54 -1.93 3.96
C GLY A 185 -2.49 -1.43 2.53
N GLY A 186 -3.52 -1.66 1.74
CA GLY A 186 -3.81 -0.72 0.69
C GLY A 186 -4.45 0.52 1.33
N TYR A 187 -3.76 1.64 1.40
CA TYR A 187 -4.42 2.92 1.56
C TYR A 187 -5.24 3.17 0.29
N GLY A 188 -6.33 2.43 0.16
CA GLY A 188 -7.39 2.71 -0.76
C GLY A 188 -8.31 3.70 -0.08
N TYR A 189 -8.43 4.87 -0.60
CA TYR A 189 -9.50 5.80 -0.29
C TYR A 189 -10.84 5.10 -0.27
N GLY A 190 -11.50 5.09 0.91
CA GLY A 190 -12.94 4.97 1.07
C GLY A 190 -13.60 3.70 0.53
N GLY A 191 -13.65 2.68 1.34
CA GLY A 191 -14.61 1.60 1.19
C GLY A 191 -15.24 1.29 2.55
N TYR A 192 -16.46 1.72 2.76
CA TYR A 192 -17.28 1.40 3.92
C TYR A 192 -17.59 -0.10 3.99
N GLY A 193 -17.34 -0.70 5.15
CA GLY A 193 -18.17 -1.77 5.72
C GLY A 193 -17.99 -3.17 5.15
N GLY A 194 -17.18 -3.98 5.82
CA GLY A 194 -17.30 -5.45 5.79
C GLY A 194 -17.33 -5.96 7.21
N TYR A 195 -18.52 -6.27 7.72
CA TYR A 195 -18.71 -6.95 8.99
C TYR A 195 -18.08 -8.34 8.96
N GLY A 196 -17.10 -8.55 9.84
CA GLY A 196 -16.49 -9.85 10.07
C GLY A 196 -17.52 -10.81 10.70
N ASN A 197 -17.72 -11.94 10.06
CA ASN A 197 -18.53 -13.02 10.58
C ASN A 197 -17.72 -13.81 11.63
N TYR A 198 -18.01 -13.59 12.91
CA TYR A 198 -17.55 -14.42 14.01
C TYR A 198 -18.35 -15.74 14.03
N GLY A 199 -17.77 -16.78 13.43
CA GLY A 199 -18.27 -18.16 13.60
C GLY A 199 -17.46 -18.85 14.68
N GLY A 200 -17.97 -18.91 15.90
CA GLY A 200 -17.44 -19.74 16.97
C GLY A 200 -17.62 -21.23 16.65
N GLY A 201 -16.52 -21.95 16.54
CA GLY A 201 -16.47 -23.41 16.42
C GLY A 201 -15.65 -23.99 17.56
N TYR A 202 -16.26 -24.88 18.29
CA TYR A 202 -15.76 -25.59 19.45
C TYR A 202 -14.40 -26.24 19.23
N GLY A 203 -13.50 -26.08 20.23
CA GLY A 203 -12.14 -26.55 20.16
C GLY A 203 -12.03 -28.09 20.17
N TYR A 204 -11.55 -28.59 19.05
CA TYR A 204 -10.78 -29.82 19.03
C TYR A 204 -9.32 -29.44 18.92
N ASP A 205 -8.49 -30.04 19.78
CA ASP A 205 -7.04 -29.90 19.73
C ASP A 205 -6.52 -30.40 18.37
N GLY A 206 -6.51 -29.50 17.39
CA GLY A 206 -6.11 -29.79 16.03
C GLY A 206 -4.60 -29.99 15.86
N SER A 207 -3.80 -29.71 16.90
CA SER A 207 -2.35 -29.81 16.85
C SER A 207 -1.90 -31.29 16.72
N ALA A 208 -2.51 -32.20 17.47
CA ALA A 208 -2.20 -33.63 17.43
C ALA A 208 -2.68 -34.30 16.12
N LEU A 209 -3.78 -33.83 15.54
CA LEU A 209 -4.28 -34.34 14.25
C LEU A 209 -3.47 -33.81 13.06
N MET A 210 -2.94 -32.60 13.15
CA MET A 210 -2.06 -32.03 12.14
C MET A 210 -0.66 -32.68 12.13
N GLU A 211 -0.17 -33.09 13.29
CA GLU A 211 1.13 -33.75 13.39
C GLU A 211 1.12 -35.15 12.74
N LYS A 212 -0.03 -35.86 12.77
CA LYS A 212 -0.22 -37.15 12.10
C LYS A 212 -0.43 -37.08 10.60
N ALA A 213 -0.93 -35.95 10.08
CA ALA A 213 -1.20 -35.74 8.65
C ALA A 213 -0.07 -35.01 7.94
N TYR A 214 1.02 -34.70 8.63
CA TYR A 214 2.15 -33.97 8.05
C TYR A 214 2.96 -34.85 7.10
N ASN A 215 2.80 -34.63 5.82
CA ASN A 215 3.75 -35.09 4.81
C ASN A 215 4.65 -33.91 4.42
N PRO A 216 5.92 -33.88 4.86
CA PRO A 216 6.82 -32.76 4.58
C PRO A 216 7.12 -32.57 3.09
N ASN A 217 6.88 -33.59 2.28
CA ASN A 217 7.12 -33.56 0.84
C ASN A 217 5.96 -32.91 0.08
N GLN A 218 4.74 -32.92 0.62
CA GLN A 218 3.59 -32.29 0.00
C GLN A 218 3.61 -30.78 0.25
N SER A 219 3.71 -30.01 -0.81
CA SER A 219 3.68 -28.55 -0.71
C SER A 219 2.93 -27.92 -1.88
N LEU A 220 2.23 -26.84 -1.57
CA LEU A 220 1.65 -25.93 -2.54
C LEU A 220 2.48 -24.66 -2.53
N SER A 221 3.07 -24.32 -3.66
CA SER A 221 3.75 -23.04 -3.89
C SER A 221 2.92 -22.20 -4.84
N ILE A 222 2.73 -20.94 -4.49
CA ILE A 222 1.98 -19.98 -5.29
C ILE A 222 2.91 -18.82 -5.57
N LEU A 223 3.16 -18.55 -6.84
CA LEU A 223 3.80 -17.32 -7.30
C LEU A 223 2.71 -16.46 -7.93
N GLY A 224 2.44 -15.31 -7.34
CA GLY A 224 1.43 -14.41 -7.84
C GLY A 224 1.98 -13.03 -8.14
N GLY A 225 1.34 -12.34 -9.06
CA GLY A 225 1.63 -10.96 -9.39
C GLY A 225 0.36 -10.23 -9.75
N SER A 226 0.33 -8.92 -9.47
CA SER A 226 -0.76 -8.05 -9.89
C SER A 226 -0.22 -6.73 -10.42
N ILE A 227 -0.93 -6.18 -11.40
CA ILE A 227 -0.70 -4.83 -11.92
C ILE A 227 -2.04 -4.12 -11.90
N GLY A 228 -2.09 -2.96 -11.29
CA GLY A 228 -3.27 -2.12 -11.21
C GLY A 228 -3.00 -0.73 -11.78
N TYR A 229 -3.98 -0.18 -12.46
CA TYR A 229 -3.94 1.18 -12.98
C TYR A 229 -5.25 1.88 -12.68
N GLY A 230 -5.14 3.08 -12.11
CA GLY A 230 -6.26 3.95 -11.79
C GLY A 230 -6.14 5.29 -12.50
N LYS A 231 -7.23 5.75 -13.09
CA LYS A 231 -7.32 7.05 -13.76
C LYS A 231 -8.43 7.87 -13.16
N ARG A 232 -8.10 9.08 -12.70
CA ARG A 232 -9.10 10.06 -12.30
C ARG A 232 -9.81 10.60 -13.53
N LEU A 233 -11.13 10.48 -13.55
CA LEU A 233 -11.97 10.97 -14.64
C LEU A 233 -12.38 12.42 -14.33
N ASN A 234 -12.55 13.23 -15.37
CA ASN A 234 -13.03 14.61 -15.24
C ASN A 234 -14.55 14.71 -15.45
N TRP A 235 -15.22 13.58 -15.64
CA TRP A 235 -16.67 13.49 -15.87
C TRP A 235 -17.23 12.26 -15.15
N PRO A 236 -18.35 12.38 -14.44
CA PRO A 236 -19.21 13.56 -14.26
C PRO A 236 -18.62 14.65 -13.36
N ASP A 237 -17.68 14.33 -12.51
CA ASP A 237 -16.92 15.25 -11.66
C ASP A 237 -15.48 14.75 -11.42
N ASN A 238 -14.66 15.56 -10.76
CA ASN A 238 -13.25 15.24 -10.50
C ASN A 238 -13.04 14.17 -9.40
N TRP A 239 -14.09 13.62 -8.82
CA TRP A 239 -14.00 12.62 -7.76
C TRP A 239 -14.09 11.19 -8.29
N PHE A 240 -14.56 11.02 -9.55
CA PHE A 240 -14.61 9.71 -10.17
C PHE A 240 -13.21 9.18 -10.50
N MET A 241 -12.95 7.95 -10.07
CA MET A 241 -11.73 7.21 -10.43
C MET A 241 -12.12 5.88 -11.07
N PHE A 242 -11.61 5.65 -12.26
CA PHE A 242 -11.64 4.32 -12.88
C PHE A 242 -10.40 3.55 -12.43
N TYR A 243 -10.59 2.35 -11.92
CA TYR A 243 -9.49 1.45 -11.53
C TYR A 243 -9.68 0.08 -12.20
N ALA A 244 -8.61 -0.41 -12.81
CA ALA A 244 -8.54 -1.75 -13.38
C ALA A 244 -7.30 -2.47 -12.87
N SER A 245 -7.41 -3.76 -12.58
CA SER A 245 -6.28 -4.58 -12.19
C SER A 245 -6.28 -5.92 -12.88
N LEU A 246 -5.08 -6.40 -13.19
CA LEU A 246 -4.80 -7.73 -13.69
C LEU A 246 -4.06 -8.50 -12.60
N ASN A 247 -4.54 -9.71 -12.30
CA ASN A 247 -3.92 -10.59 -11.33
C ASN A 247 -3.59 -11.91 -12.01
N TYR A 248 -2.38 -12.41 -11.80
CA TYR A 248 -1.93 -13.70 -12.30
C TYR A 248 -1.37 -14.52 -11.14
N ASN A 249 -1.79 -15.76 -11.03
CA ASN A 249 -1.30 -16.70 -10.02
C ASN A 249 -0.88 -18.01 -10.68
N TYR A 250 0.35 -18.40 -10.44
CA TYR A 250 0.90 -19.71 -10.83
C TYR A 250 0.96 -20.61 -9.60
N TYR A 251 0.32 -21.77 -9.72
CA TYR A 251 0.23 -22.78 -8.67
C TYR A 251 1.14 -23.96 -9.01
N HIS A 252 2.01 -24.31 -8.09
CA HIS A 252 2.88 -25.46 -8.20
C HIS A 252 2.62 -26.42 -7.04
N LEU A 253 2.16 -27.61 -7.38
CA LEU A 253 1.89 -28.70 -6.45
C LEU A 253 3.06 -29.68 -6.50
N ASN A 254 3.63 -30.00 -5.34
CA ASN A 254 4.72 -30.96 -5.21
C ASN A 254 4.23 -32.17 -4.41
N ASP A 255 4.55 -33.39 -4.90
CA ASP A 255 4.24 -34.69 -4.28
C ASP A 255 2.76 -34.93 -3.93
N TRP A 256 1.87 -34.57 -4.85
CA TRP A 256 0.42 -34.80 -4.76
C TRP A 256 -0.06 -35.99 -5.57
N VAL A 257 0.69 -37.07 -5.67
CA VAL A 257 0.31 -38.32 -6.38
C VAL A 257 -0.35 -39.27 -5.41
#